data_f5f318abbafd1d70b219eac612034992
#
_entry.id   f5f318abbafd1d70b219eac612034992
#
_cell.length_a   1.000
_cell.length_b   1.000
_cell.length_c   1.000
_cell.angle_alpha   90.00
_cell.angle_beta   90.00
_cell.angle_gamma   90.00
#
_symmetry.space_group_name_H-M   'P 1'
#
loop_
_entity.id
_entity.type
_entity.pdbx_description
1 polymer ?
#
loop_
_entity_poly.entity_id
_entity_poly.type
_entity_poly.pdbx_seq_one_letter_code
_entity_poly.pdbx_strand_id
1 'polypeptide(L)'
;MVEVPGAGALNPEKHMYEEIMVVVEGRGTTEIWADGQSKPHSFEWQRGSMFSIPLNTNHRIINAASSPALILVANTAPNVMNLFRDRDWIFNCSASFPARFDGSQDFFKAKDDIVPDPVRGLALRKSNFIPDIMNADLYLDNRRSPGYTRVEPGMANNVFYGFVGEHKTGRYSKAHAHMSAAVLVCLKGKGYTYTCPRSEGMTPWKDGKIQNIYRQDYEPVGLVTAAPYGGDWFHAHFGISKEPLRLIGWYGPNNHRKDKAGVPGEKDTDEGAIDVTEGGTAIPYWLEDPFLRKEYEETLKREGVTSSMGEELYRAPAGAREPVSA
;
A
#
# COMPACT_ATOMS: atom_id res chain seq x y z
N MET A 1 2.66 -15.50 1.56
CA MET A 1 2.09 -15.93 0.28
C MET A 1 1.48 -17.30 0.45
N VAL A 2 0.30 -17.51 -0.14
CA VAL A 2 -0.43 -18.78 -0.10
C VAL A 2 -0.47 -19.34 -1.52
N GLU A 3 -0.12 -20.62 -1.66
CA GLU A 3 -0.30 -21.38 -2.90
C GLU A 3 -1.54 -22.26 -2.77
N VAL A 4 -2.44 -22.18 -3.74
CA VAL A 4 -3.59 -23.06 -3.87
C VAL A 4 -3.32 -24.03 -5.01
N PRO A 5 -3.24 -25.35 -4.76
CA PRO A 5 -2.96 -26.34 -5.82
C PRO A 5 -3.92 -26.24 -6.99
N GLY A 6 -3.44 -26.57 -8.18
CA GLY A 6 -4.30 -26.62 -9.37
C GLY A 6 -5.48 -27.57 -9.20
N ALA A 7 -6.68 -27.16 -9.60
CA ALA A 7 -7.95 -27.85 -9.42
C ALA A 7 -8.21 -28.27 -7.95
N GLY A 8 -7.63 -27.53 -6.99
CA GLY A 8 -7.71 -27.80 -5.55
C GLY A 8 -8.44 -26.73 -4.78
N ALA A 9 -8.60 -26.96 -3.49
CA ALA A 9 -9.16 -25.99 -2.56
C ALA A 9 -8.42 -26.05 -1.22
N LEU A 10 -8.38 -24.92 -0.52
CA LEU A 10 -7.97 -24.89 0.88
C LEU A 10 -9.10 -25.46 1.75
N ASN A 11 -8.75 -25.93 2.94
CA ASN A 11 -9.78 -26.31 3.90
C ASN A 11 -10.60 -25.09 4.30
N PRO A 12 -11.88 -25.26 4.63
CA PRO A 12 -12.66 -24.19 5.22
C PRO A 12 -12.03 -23.70 6.52
N GLU A 13 -11.99 -22.39 6.71
CA GLU A 13 -11.47 -21.77 7.90
C GLU A 13 -12.28 -20.53 8.29
N LYS A 14 -12.14 -20.11 9.55
CA LYS A 14 -12.59 -18.81 10.05
C LYS A 14 -11.68 -18.36 11.16
N HIS A 15 -11.55 -17.05 11.35
CA HIS A 15 -10.61 -16.51 12.33
C HIS A 15 -10.96 -15.07 12.75
N MET A 16 -10.49 -14.72 13.94
CA MET A 16 -10.70 -13.41 14.58
C MET A 16 -9.66 -12.34 14.19
N TYR A 17 -8.96 -12.50 13.07
CA TYR A 17 -8.07 -11.49 12.52
C TYR A 17 -8.53 -11.05 11.13
N GLU A 18 -8.14 -9.86 10.75
CA GLU A 18 -8.48 -9.28 9.45
C GLU A 18 -7.48 -9.70 8.39
N GLU A 19 -7.97 -9.91 7.16
CA GLU A 19 -7.16 -10.26 5.99
C GLU A 19 -7.54 -9.45 4.76
N ILE A 20 -6.50 -9.11 3.98
CA ILE A 20 -6.64 -8.60 2.62
C ILE A 20 -5.82 -9.49 1.70
N MET A 21 -6.42 -9.92 0.62
CA MET A 21 -5.84 -10.82 -0.36
C MET A 21 -5.65 -10.12 -1.70
N VAL A 22 -4.51 -10.38 -2.34
CA VAL A 22 -4.24 -9.96 -3.73
C VAL A 22 -3.82 -11.18 -4.53
N VAL A 23 -4.54 -11.48 -5.59
CA VAL A 23 -4.22 -12.61 -6.47
C VAL A 23 -3.06 -12.24 -7.38
N VAL A 24 -1.93 -12.92 -7.19
CA VAL A 24 -0.71 -12.72 -7.97
C VAL A 24 -0.74 -13.53 -9.25
N GLU A 25 -1.18 -14.78 -9.15
CA GLU A 25 -1.33 -15.69 -10.28
C GLU A 25 -2.56 -16.58 -10.12
N GLY A 26 -3.14 -17.00 -11.24
CA GLY A 26 -4.24 -17.94 -11.27
C GLY A 26 -5.62 -17.28 -11.28
N ARG A 27 -6.63 -18.11 -11.14
CA ARG A 27 -8.05 -17.75 -11.08
C ARG A 27 -8.83 -18.78 -10.27
N GLY A 28 -9.88 -18.34 -9.63
CA GLY A 28 -10.68 -19.24 -8.81
C GLY A 28 -11.92 -18.58 -8.23
N THR A 29 -12.41 -19.17 -7.17
CA THR A 29 -13.62 -18.75 -6.47
C THR A 29 -13.34 -18.75 -4.97
N THR A 30 -13.88 -17.78 -4.26
CA THR A 30 -13.98 -17.81 -2.80
C THR A 30 -15.43 -17.98 -2.39
N GLU A 31 -15.67 -18.93 -1.50
CA GLU A 31 -16.95 -19.13 -0.84
C GLU A 31 -16.89 -18.54 0.57
N ILE A 32 -17.93 -17.81 0.97
CA ILE A 32 -18.04 -17.16 2.29
C ILE A 32 -19.44 -17.41 2.85
N TRP A 33 -19.51 -17.77 4.14
CA TRP A 33 -20.80 -17.99 4.83
C TRP A 33 -20.69 -17.68 6.31
N ALA A 34 -21.76 -17.15 6.87
CA ALA A 34 -21.90 -16.99 8.32
C ALA A 34 -22.31 -18.31 8.98
N ASP A 35 -22.06 -18.46 10.28
CA ASP A 35 -22.50 -19.63 11.03
C ASP A 35 -24.03 -19.80 10.89
N GLY A 36 -24.45 -21.04 10.63
CA GLY A 36 -25.85 -21.41 10.40
C GLY A 36 -26.40 -21.14 8.99
N GLN A 37 -25.65 -20.52 8.10
CA GLN A 37 -26.04 -20.39 6.70
C GLN A 37 -25.83 -21.71 5.93
N SER A 38 -26.85 -22.16 5.23
CA SER A 38 -26.79 -23.39 4.45
C SER A 38 -26.20 -23.23 3.06
N LYS A 39 -26.13 -22.01 2.54
CA LYS A 39 -25.62 -21.69 1.23
C LYS A 39 -24.57 -20.59 1.30
N PRO A 40 -23.33 -20.83 0.84
CA PRO A 40 -22.31 -19.81 0.81
C PRO A 40 -22.61 -18.74 -0.26
N HIS A 41 -22.11 -17.52 -0.01
CA HIS A 41 -21.90 -16.53 -1.05
C HIS A 41 -20.60 -16.88 -1.77
N SER A 42 -20.59 -16.78 -3.08
CA SER A 42 -19.39 -17.03 -3.86
C SER A 42 -19.10 -15.90 -4.82
N PHE A 43 -17.84 -15.61 -5.01
CA PHE A 43 -17.35 -14.67 -6.03
C PHE A 43 -16.09 -15.21 -6.69
N GLU A 44 -15.94 -14.89 -7.95
CA GLU A 44 -14.79 -15.31 -8.75
C GLU A 44 -13.67 -14.26 -8.67
N TRP A 45 -12.44 -14.74 -8.75
CA TRP A 45 -11.25 -13.91 -8.79
C TRP A 45 -10.26 -14.42 -9.84
N GLN A 46 -9.38 -13.50 -10.27
CA GLN A 46 -8.32 -13.75 -11.23
C GLN A 46 -7.07 -12.95 -10.83
N ARG A 47 -5.98 -13.12 -11.57
CA ARG A 47 -4.78 -12.30 -11.38
C ARG A 47 -5.13 -10.81 -11.34
N GLY A 48 -4.62 -10.11 -10.33
CA GLY A 48 -4.92 -8.71 -10.06
C GLY A 48 -6.13 -8.49 -9.14
N SER A 49 -6.99 -9.48 -8.92
CA SER A 49 -8.11 -9.31 -7.99
C SER A 49 -7.62 -9.05 -6.57
N MET A 50 -8.29 -8.11 -5.89
CA MET A 50 -8.05 -7.79 -4.48
C MET A 50 -9.37 -7.86 -3.72
N PHE A 51 -9.37 -8.55 -2.58
CA PHE A 51 -10.55 -8.71 -1.74
C PHE A 51 -10.17 -8.92 -0.27
N SER A 52 -11.13 -8.79 0.61
CA SER A 52 -10.96 -9.02 2.03
C SER A 52 -11.93 -10.07 2.53
N ILE A 53 -11.43 -10.97 3.38
CA ILE A 53 -12.29 -11.88 4.14
C ILE A 53 -12.86 -11.11 5.34
N PRO A 54 -14.19 -11.04 5.49
CA PRO A 54 -14.80 -10.38 6.64
C PRO A 54 -14.45 -11.10 7.95
N LEU A 55 -14.27 -10.33 9.00
CA LEU A 55 -13.86 -10.83 10.31
C LEU A 55 -14.74 -11.97 10.79
N ASN A 56 -14.12 -13.06 11.24
CA ASN A 56 -14.76 -14.26 11.80
C ASN A 56 -15.85 -14.88 10.93
N THR A 57 -15.65 -14.86 9.60
CA THR A 57 -16.56 -15.42 8.64
C THR A 57 -15.96 -16.70 8.06
N ASN A 58 -16.76 -17.77 8.01
CA ASN A 58 -16.29 -19.01 7.34
C ASN A 58 -16.00 -18.73 5.88
N HIS A 59 -14.90 -19.26 5.40
CA HIS A 59 -14.53 -19.12 3.99
C HIS A 59 -13.74 -20.31 3.48
N ARG A 60 -13.73 -20.46 2.16
CA ARG A 60 -12.97 -21.47 1.44
C ARG A 60 -12.47 -20.89 0.12
N ILE A 61 -11.19 -21.06 -0.17
CA ILE A 61 -10.56 -20.64 -1.41
C ILE A 61 -10.41 -21.84 -2.33
N ILE A 62 -10.89 -21.71 -3.55
CA ILE A 62 -10.96 -22.76 -4.56
C ILE A 62 -10.24 -22.28 -5.81
N ASN A 63 -9.26 -23.06 -6.26
CA ASN A 63 -8.56 -22.79 -7.53
C ASN A 63 -9.27 -23.53 -8.67
N ALA A 64 -9.84 -22.76 -9.59
CA ALA A 64 -10.56 -23.30 -10.76
C ALA A 64 -9.63 -23.64 -11.94
N ALA A 65 -8.34 -23.28 -11.88
CA ALA A 65 -7.37 -23.56 -12.92
C ALA A 65 -6.63 -24.89 -12.67
N SER A 66 -6.02 -25.46 -13.70
CA SER A 66 -5.18 -26.66 -13.58
C SER A 66 -3.79 -26.37 -13.02
N SER A 67 -3.30 -25.12 -13.14
CA SER A 67 -2.05 -24.67 -12.54
C SER A 67 -2.28 -24.11 -11.13
N PRO A 68 -1.26 -24.10 -10.26
CA PRO A 68 -1.38 -23.46 -8.95
C PRO A 68 -1.79 -21.98 -9.05
N ALA A 69 -2.53 -21.49 -8.06
CA ALA A 69 -2.79 -20.07 -7.88
C ALA A 69 -1.94 -19.53 -6.73
N LEU A 70 -1.39 -18.32 -6.88
CA LEU A 70 -0.62 -17.64 -5.86
C LEU A 70 -1.38 -16.43 -5.35
N ILE A 71 -1.58 -16.35 -4.04
CA ILE A 71 -2.30 -15.28 -3.37
C ILE A 71 -1.37 -14.65 -2.33
N LEU A 72 -1.17 -13.34 -2.44
CA LEU A 72 -0.53 -12.55 -1.40
C LEU A 72 -1.57 -12.23 -0.33
N VAL A 73 -1.27 -12.59 0.91
CA VAL A 73 -2.16 -12.35 2.06
C VAL A 73 -1.47 -11.42 3.04
N ALA A 74 -2.13 -10.33 3.37
CA ALA A 74 -1.74 -9.43 4.44
C ALA A 74 -2.80 -9.50 5.54
N ASN A 75 -2.38 -9.68 6.80
CA ASN A 75 -3.33 -9.88 7.90
C ASN A 75 -2.84 -9.33 9.25
N THR A 76 -3.74 -9.29 10.22
CA THR A 76 -3.48 -8.86 11.61
C THR A 76 -3.28 -10.05 12.56
N ALA A 77 -3.07 -11.25 12.05
CA ALA A 77 -2.91 -12.47 12.86
C ALA A 77 -1.86 -12.35 13.98
N PRO A 78 -0.65 -11.81 13.73
CA PRO A 78 0.36 -11.70 14.80
C PRO A 78 -0.13 -10.85 15.98
N ASN A 79 -0.86 -9.75 15.70
CA ASN A 79 -1.38 -8.88 16.74
C ASN A 79 -2.46 -9.57 17.58
N VAL A 80 -3.39 -10.26 16.90
CA VAL A 80 -4.50 -10.98 17.56
C VAL A 80 -3.97 -12.18 18.36
N MET A 81 -3.06 -12.95 17.79
CA MET A 81 -2.43 -14.10 18.47
C MET A 81 -1.65 -13.69 19.72
N ASN A 82 -0.90 -12.60 19.64
CA ASN A 82 -0.13 -12.09 20.78
C ASN A 82 -1.02 -11.50 21.87
N LEU A 83 -2.13 -10.86 21.49
CA LEU A 83 -3.05 -10.23 22.45
C LEU A 83 -3.88 -11.26 23.22
N PHE A 84 -4.52 -12.17 22.52
CA PHE A 84 -5.49 -13.09 23.11
C PHE A 84 -4.87 -14.37 23.65
N ARG A 85 -3.85 -14.92 22.97
CA ARG A 85 -3.16 -16.18 23.32
C ARG A 85 -4.13 -17.36 23.55
N ASP A 86 -5.29 -17.31 22.96
CA ASP A 86 -6.34 -18.31 23.03
C ASP A 86 -6.69 -18.79 21.64
N ARG A 87 -6.21 -19.98 21.31
CA ARG A 87 -6.39 -20.56 19.97
C ARG A 87 -7.86 -20.85 19.68
N ASP A 88 -8.60 -21.30 20.66
CA ASP A 88 -10.01 -21.65 20.46
C ASP A 88 -10.85 -20.39 20.19
N TRP A 89 -10.60 -19.35 20.96
CA TRP A 89 -11.25 -18.06 20.70
C TRP A 89 -10.89 -17.49 19.33
N ILE A 90 -9.65 -17.65 18.88
CA ILE A 90 -9.19 -17.10 17.60
C ILE A 90 -9.82 -17.82 16.40
N PHE A 91 -9.95 -19.16 16.44
CA PHE A 91 -10.34 -19.98 15.30
C PHE A 91 -11.73 -20.61 15.41
N ASN A 92 -12.33 -20.65 16.60
CA ASN A 92 -13.63 -21.28 16.85
C ASN A 92 -14.64 -20.34 17.50
N CYS A 93 -14.37 -19.02 17.53
CA CYS A 93 -15.27 -18.04 18.14
C CYS A 93 -16.66 -18.09 17.48
N SER A 94 -17.69 -18.21 18.30
CA SER A 94 -19.10 -18.22 17.85
C SER A 94 -19.71 -16.84 17.66
N ALA A 95 -18.98 -15.77 17.99
CA ALA A 95 -19.49 -14.41 17.82
C ALA A 95 -19.67 -14.07 16.33
N SER A 96 -20.75 -13.37 16.01
CA SER A 96 -20.99 -12.83 14.66
C SER A 96 -20.81 -11.33 14.63
N PHE A 97 -20.40 -10.82 13.48
CA PHE A 97 -20.13 -9.40 13.26
C PHE A 97 -20.93 -8.88 12.04
N PRO A 98 -22.25 -8.64 12.18
CA PRO A 98 -23.10 -8.21 11.06
C PRO A 98 -22.64 -6.90 10.41
N ALA A 99 -21.99 -6.01 11.18
CA ALA A 99 -21.38 -4.79 10.62
C ALA A 99 -20.16 -5.07 9.70
N ARG A 100 -19.59 -6.26 9.78
CA ARG A 100 -18.47 -6.70 8.93
C ARG A 100 -18.95 -7.50 7.73
N PHE A 101 -19.96 -8.33 7.92
CA PHE A 101 -20.60 -9.12 6.87
C PHE A 101 -22.05 -9.40 7.27
N ASP A 102 -22.99 -8.83 6.53
CA ASP A 102 -24.43 -8.96 6.75
C ASP A 102 -25.08 -10.05 5.90
N GLY A 103 -24.29 -10.77 5.06
CA GLY A 103 -24.78 -11.78 4.14
C GLY A 103 -25.46 -11.21 2.90
N SER A 104 -25.34 -9.92 2.63
CA SER A 104 -25.93 -9.31 1.41
C SER A 104 -25.34 -9.89 0.12
N GLN A 105 -26.18 -10.08 -0.88
CA GLN A 105 -25.75 -10.64 -2.19
C GLN A 105 -24.76 -9.73 -2.92
N ASP A 106 -24.81 -8.43 -2.66
CA ASP A 106 -23.99 -7.41 -3.30
C ASP A 106 -22.71 -7.10 -2.54
N PHE A 107 -22.39 -7.82 -1.45
CA PHE A 107 -21.24 -7.53 -0.59
C PHE A 107 -19.92 -7.55 -1.37
N PHE A 108 -19.74 -8.52 -2.26
CA PHE A 108 -18.56 -8.66 -3.12
C PHE A 108 -18.77 -8.16 -4.55
N LYS A 109 -19.84 -7.44 -4.81
CA LYS A 109 -20.02 -6.78 -6.09
C LYS A 109 -18.94 -5.71 -6.27
N ALA A 110 -18.24 -5.76 -7.39
CA ALA A 110 -17.24 -4.75 -7.72
C ALA A 110 -17.87 -3.35 -7.74
N LYS A 111 -17.25 -2.42 -7.03
CA LYS A 111 -17.65 -1.00 -7.00
C LYS A 111 -16.46 -0.15 -7.36
N ASP A 112 -16.71 0.87 -8.16
CA ASP A 112 -15.70 1.86 -8.57
C ASP A 112 -15.91 3.17 -7.82
N ASP A 113 -16.10 3.06 -6.51
CA ASP A 113 -16.48 4.15 -5.64
C ASP A 113 -15.23 4.75 -5.00
N ILE A 114 -14.68 5.78 -5.66
CA ILE A 114 -13.55 6.55 -5.16
C ILE A 114 -14.08 7.80 -4.48
N VAL A 115 -13.87 7.90 -3.17
CA VAL A 115 -14.28 9.04 -2.34
C VAL A 115 -13.04 9.87 -2.02
N PRO A 116 -12.88 11.06 -2.61
CA PRO A 116 -11.77 11.96 -2.32
C PRO A 116 -11.76 12.40 -0.85
N ASP A 117 -10.56 12.54 -0.29
CA ASP A 117 -10.32 13.21 0.98
C ASP A 117 -9.72 14.60 0.70
N PRO A 118 -10.52 15.67 0.74
CA PRO A 118 -10.06 17.01 0.36
C PRO A 118 -9.05 17.59 1.36
N VAL A 119 -8.98 17.07 2.58
CA VAL A 119 -8.07 17.56 3.62
C VAL A 119 -6.67 17.01 3.40
N ARG A 120 -6.56 15.69 3.14
CA ARG A 120 -5.26 15.02 3.01
C ARG A 120 -4.82 14.80 1.57
N GLY A 121 -5.65 15.16 0.58
CA GLY A 121 -5.37 14.90 -0.83
C GLY A 121 -5.32 13.42 -1.19
N LEU A 122 -5.89 12.56 -0.35
CA LEU A 122 -6.02 11.11 -0.56
C LEU A 122 -7.40 10.77 -1.11
N ALA A 123 -7.64 9.50 -1.37
CA ALA A 123 -8.96 9.01 -1.68
C ALA A 123 -9.16 7.60 -1.13
N LEU A 124 -10.37 7.35 -0.63
CA LEU A 124 -10.80 6.01 -0.24
C LEU A 124 -11.48 5.33 -1.43
N ARG A 125 -11.14 4.07 -1.68
CA ARG A 125 -11.90 3.21 -2.58
C ARG A 125 -12.71 2.23 -1.74
N LYS A 126 -14.01 2.46 -1.66
CA LYS A 126 -14.93 1.62 -0.88
C LYS A 126 -15.41 0.44 -1.73
N SER A 127 -14.75 -0.68 -1.63
CA SER A 127 -15.14 -1.91 -2.31
C SER A 127 -14.60 -3.11 -1.57
N ASN A 128 -15.41 -4.13 -1.35
CA ASN A 128 -14.97 -5.39 -0.74
C ASN A 128 -14.30 -6.34 -1.75
N PHE A 129 -14.44 -6.02 -3.03
CA PHE A 129 -13.81 -6.73 -4.13
C PHE A 129 -13.40 -5.73 -5.23
N ILE A 130 -12.14 -5.76 -5.62
CA ILE A 130 -11.58 -5.00 -6.74
C ILE A 130 -11.12 -6.01 -7.79
N PRO A 131 -11.71 -6.03 -8.99
CA PRO A 131 -11.42 -7.04 -10.01
C PRO A 131 -9.97 -7.07 -10.48
N ASP A 132 -9.33 -5.89 -10.61
CA ASP A 132 -7.94 -5.74 -11.03
C ASP A 132 -7.30 -4.52 -10.40
N ILE A 133 -6.63 -4.73 -9.27
CA ILE A 133 -5.91 -3.65 -8.57
C ILE A 133 -4.63 -3.23 -9.31
N MET A 134 -4.13 -4.07 -10.22
CA MET A 134 -2.94 -3.76 -11.01
C MET A 134 -3.19 -2.68 -12.05
N ASN A 135 -4.45 -2.54 -12.51
CA ASN A 135 -4.85 -1.57 -13.53
C ASN A 135 -6.01 -0.66 -13.09
N ALA A 136 -6.55 -0.84 -11.90
CA ALA A 136 -7.64 -0.01 -11.38
C ALA A 136 -7.26 1.48 -11.35
N ASP A 137 -8.26 2.35 -11.53
CA ASP A 137 -8.09 3.79 -11.40
C ASP A 137 -7.68 4.19 -9.98
N LEU A 138 -6.78 5.15 -9.92
CA LEU A 138 -6.28 5.75 -8.70
C LEU A 138 -6.56 7.26 -8.73
N TYR A 139 -6.63 7.89 -7.57
CA TYR A 139 -6.88 9.31 -7.44
C TYR A 139 -5.57 10.11 -7.43
N LEU A 140 -5.57 11.29 -8.07
CA LEU A 140 -4.39 12.15 -8.16
C LEU A 140 -4.00 12.70 -6.80
N ASP A 141 -2.75 12.42 -6.40
CA ASP A 141 -2.11 12.96 -5.20
C ASP A 141 -0.72 13.52 -5.56
N ASN A 142 -0.63 14.80 -5.86
CA ASN A 142 0.62 15.43 -6.29
C ASN A 142 1.63 15.69 -5.16
N ARG A 143 1.30 15.41 -3.92
CA ARG A 143 2.13 15.80 -2.77
C ARG A 143 3.45 15.02 -2.72
N ARG A 144 3.44 13.75 -3.13
CA ARG A 144 4.61 12.86 -3.14
C ARG A 144 5.50 13.06 -4.38
N SER A 145 4.88 13.25 -5.53
CA SER A 145 5.54 13.62 -6.77
C SER A 145 4.51 14.17 -7.76
N PRO A 146 4.90 14.99 -8.73
CA PRO A 146 3.97 15.46 -9.75
C PRO A 146 3.35 14.29 -10.52
N GLY A 147 2.02 14.23 -10.54
CA GLY A 147 1.27 13.18 -11.21
C GLY A 147 1.24 11.83 -10.50
N TYR A 148 1.71 11.72 -9.26
CA TYR A 148 1.49 10.54 -8.44
C TYR A 148 0.01 10.33 -8.17
N THR A 149 -0.43 9.07 -8.24
CA THR A 149 -1.81 8.70 -7.97
C THR A 149 -1.89 7.67 -6.86
N ARG A 150 -2.93 7.74 -6.02
CA ARG A 150 -3.08 6.89 -4.85
C ARG A 150 -4.52 6.68 -4.46
N VAL A 151 -4.84 5.49 -3.94
CA VAL A 151 -6.09 5.21 -3.21
C VAL A 151 -5.79 4.35 -1.97
N GLU A 152 -6.68 4.45 -0.99
CA GLU A 152 -6.70 3.56 0.17
C GLU A 152 -7.93 2.64 0.06
N PRO A 153 -7.75 1.33 -0.23
CA PRO A 153 -8.86 0.40 -0.28
C PRO A 153 -9.50 0.21 1.11
N GLY A 154 -10.77 0.56 1.23
CA GLY A 154 -11.57 0.32 2.43
C GLY A 154 -12.43 -0.92 2.25
N MET A 155 -12.02 -2.05 2.82
CA MET A 155 -12.64 -3.37 2.59
C MET A 155 -13.24 -3.96 3.86
N ALA A 156 -14.43 -4.54 3.78
CA ALA A 156 -15.11 -5.29 4.84
C ALA A 156 -15.15 -4.57 6.22
N ASN A 157 -15.19 -3.24 6.21
CA ASN A 157 -15.05 -2.41 7.41
C ASN A 157 -13.83 -2.74 8.27
N ASN A 158 -12.75 -3.23 7.66
CA ASN A 158 -11.52 -3.54 8.37
C ASN A 158 -10.86 -2.29 8.93
N VAL A 159 -10.18 -2.45 10.06
CA VAL A 159 -9.25 -1.46 10.60
C VAL A 159 -7.85 -1.62 10.02
N PHE A 160 -7.50 -2.84 9.59
CA PHE A 160 -6.31 -3.10 8.80
C PHE A 160 -6.54 -2.57 7.38
N TYR A 161 -5.61 -1.77 6.90
CA TYR A 161 -5.71 -1.16 5.58
C TYR A 161 -4.34 -0.98 4.95
N GLY A 162 -4.35 -0.58 3.70
CA GLY A 162 -3.16 -0.24 2.94
C GLY A 162 -3.44 0.87 1.95
N PHE A 163 -2.48 1.15 1.13
CA PHE A 163 -2.63 2.04 -0.02
C PHE A 163 -2.14 1.34 -1.28
N VAL A 164 -2.66 1.78 -2.39
CA VAL A 164 -2.11 1.48 -3.72
C VAL A 164 -1.72 2.80 -4.33
N GLY A 165 -0.45 2.92 -4.71
CA GLY A 165 0.10 4.14 -5.30
C GLY A 165 0.85 3.84 -6.59
N GLU A 166 0.86 4.82 -7.51
CA GLU A 166 1.53 4.70 -8.79
C GLU A 166 2.37 5.93 -9.09
N HIS A 167 3.65 5.71 -9.36
CA HIS A 167 4.56 6.70 -9.91
C HIS A 167 4.57 6.59 -11.43
N LYS A 168 4.28 7.70 -12.10
CA LYS A 168 4.34 7.74 -13.57
C LYS A 168 5.75 7.46 -14.08
N THR A 169 5.83 6.92 -15.28
CA THR A 169 7.10 6.69 -15.99
C THR A 169 7.99 7.92 -15.99
N GLY A 170 9.24 7.74 -15.62
CA GLY A 170 10.24 8.80 -15.56
C GLY A 170 10.09 9.76 -14.37
N ARG A 171 9.37 9.34 -13.31
CA ARG A 171 9.18 10.13 -12.08
C ARG A 171 9.52 9.33 -10.84
N TYR A 172 9.96 10.05 -9.80
CA TYR A 172 10.21 9.51 -8.47
C TYR A 172 9.59 10.38 -7.38
N SER A 173 9.44 9.82 -6.18
CA SER A 173 8.86 10.55 -5.05
C SER A 173 9.89 11.41 -4.35
N LYS A 174 9.44 12.51 -3.71
CA LYS A 174 10.22 13.17 -2.68
C LYS A 174 10.68 12.14 -1.65
N ALA A 175 11.92 12.27 -1.16
CA ALA A 175 12.32 11.55 0.03
C ALA A 175 11.50 12.03 1.22
N HIS A 176 11.01 11.10 2.05
CA HIS A 176 10.15 11.42 3.18
C HIS A 176 10.28 10.37 4.28
N ALA A 177 9.84 10.72 5.47
CA ALA A 177 9.74 9.80 6.59
C ALA A 177 8.31 9.79 7.15
N HIS A 178 7.94 8.72 7.83
CA HIS A 178 6.67 8.62 8.57
C HIS A 178 6.81 7.62 9.72
N MET A 179 5.97 7.77 10.75
CA MET A 179 6.07 6.99 12.00
C MET A 179 5.76 5.51 11.85
N SER A 180 5.08 5.09 10.80
CA SER A 180 4.75 3.69 10.58
C SER A 180 5.77 3.02 9.67
N ALA A 181 6.21 1.81 10.04
CA ALA A 181 6.85 0.92 9.08
C ALA A 181 5.87 0.58 7.96
N ALA A 182 6.36 0.48 6.72
CA ALA A 182 5.57 0.06 5.58
C ALA A 182 6.23 -1.13 4.90
N VAL A 183 5.44 -2.17 4.68
CA VAL A 183 5.80 -3.28 3.80
C VAL A 183 5.21 -2.99 2.44
N LEU A 184 6.07 -2.90 1.44
CA LEU A 184 5.69 -2.58 0.07
C LEU A 184 5.83 -3.81 -0.81
N VAL A 185 4.85 -4.04 -1.67
CA VAL A 185 4.94 -5.03 -2.75
C VAL A 185 4.78 -4.34 -4.08
N CYS A 186 5.68 -4.65 -5.01
CA CYS A 186 5.59 -4.16 -6.37
C CYS A 186 4.51 -4.94 -7.13
N LEU A 187 3.45 -4.24 -7.53
CA LEU A 187 2.38 -4.82 -8.35
C LEU A 187 2.72 -4.77 -9.84
N LYS A 188 3.45 -3.71 -10.27
CA LYS A 188 3.68 -3.42 -11.67
C LYS A 188 4.90 -2.51 -11.84
N GLY A 189 5.62 -2.66 -12.95
CA GLY A 189 6.80 -1.88 -13.26
C GLY A 189 8.04 -2.37 -12.53
N LYS A 190 9.12 -1.59 -12.63
CA LYS A 190 10.40 -1.79 -11.95
C LYS A 190 10.90 -0.50 -11.36
N GLY A 191 11.66 -0.62 -10.29
CA GLY A 191 12.21 0.53 -9.61
C GLY A 191 13.13 0.18 -8.48
N TYR A 192 13.43 1.16 -7.65
CA TYR A 192 14.18 0.97 -6.43
C TYR A 192 13.78 2.00 -5.36
N THR A 193 14.18 1.74 -4.14
CA THR A 193 14.13 2.71 -3.05
C THR A 193 15.53 2.89 -2.47
N TYR A 194 15.83 4.11 -2.06
CA TYR A 194 16.90 4.39 -1.10
C TYR A 194 16.27 4.64 0.25
N THR A 195 16.88 4.08 1.30
CA THR A 195 16.49 4.34 2.69
C THR A 195 17.71 4.72 3.51
N CYS A 196 17.58 5.74 4.38
CA CYS A 196 18.61 6.14 5.31
C CYS A 196 18.00 6.68 6.61
N PRO A 197 18.69 6.55 7.77
CA PRO A 197 18.24 7.17 9.01
C PRO A 197 18.12 8.69 8.87
N ARG A 198 17.11 9.30 9.47
CA ARG A 198 16.97 10.77 9.49
C ARG A 198 18.15 11.47 10.14
N SER A 199 18.82 10.82 11.08
CA SER A 199 20.04 11.32 11.74
C SER A 199 21.20 11.55 10.76
N GLU A 200 21.19 10.94 9.58
CA GLU A 200 22.20 11.22 8.54
C GLU A 200 21.96 12.54 7.79
N GLY A 201 20.79 13.15 7.99
CA GLY A 201 20.41 14.40 7.36
C GLY A 201 19.75 14.23 5.99
N MET A 202 19.54 15.35 5.29
CA MET A 202 18.85 15.37 3.99
C MET A 202 19.80 15.16 2.80
N THR A 203 21.12 15.32 3.02
CA THR A 203 22.16 15.27 1.98
C THR A 203 23.29 14.31 2.35
N PRO A 204 22.99 13.03 2.67
CA PRO A 204 23.97 12.10 3.24
C PRO A 204 25.11 11.76 2.28
N TRP A 205 24.89 11.70 0.97
CA TRP A 205 25.96 11.45 0.00
C TRP A 205 26.90 12.65 -0.10
N LYS A 206 26.35 13.85 -0.18
CA LYS A 206 27.14 15.09 -0.19
C LYS A 206 27.98 15.23 1.09
N ASP A 207 27.43 14.81 2.21
CA ASP A 207 28.07 14.92 3.53
C ASP A 207 29.00 13.72 3.85
N GLY A 208 29.10 12.73 2.95
CA GLY A 208 29.94 11.53 3.13
C GLY A 208 29.39 10.53 4.15
N LYS A 209 28.11 10.61 4.53
CA LYS A 209 27.44 9.76 5.52
C LYS A 209 26.71 8.59 4.86
N ILE A 210 27.42 7.79 4.08
CA ILE A 210 26.81 6.76 3.23
C ILE A 210 26.71 5.36 3.86
N GLN A 211 27.26 5.16 5.06
CA GLN A 211 27.39 3.83 5.67
C GLN A 211 26.04 3.18 6.02
N ASN A 212 25.01 3.99 6.27
CA ASN A 212 23.68 3.53 6.66
C ASN A 212 22.63 3.76 5.57
N ILE A 213 23.08 3.90 4.32
CA ILE A 213 22.18 4.03 3.18
C ILE A 213 22.00 2.68 2.53
N TYR A 214 20.76 2.26 2.37
CA TYR A 214 20.41 1.00 1.73
C TYR A 214 19.61 1.24 0.47
N ARG A 215 19.98 0.53 -0.60
CA ARG A 215 19.20 0.44 -1.82
C ARG A 215 18.52 -0.92 -1.88
N GLN A 216 17.22 -0.91 -2.22
CA GLN A 216 16.44 -2.12 -2.44
C GLN A 216 15.68 -1.97 -3.75
N ASP A 217 15.74 -3.00 -4.60
CA ASP A 217 15.09 -2.95 -5.90
C ASP A 217 13.65 -3.47 -5.84
N TYR A 218 12.77 -2.85 -6.61
CA TYR A 218 11.40 -3.28 -6.83
C TYR A 218 11.31 -4.12 -8.08
N GLU A 219 10.88 -5.35 -7.92
CA GLU A 219 10.52 -6.28 -8.99
C GLU A 219 9.07 -6.73 -8.78
N PRO A 220 8.32 -7.06 -9.84
CA PRO A 220 6.94 -7.54 -9.69
C PRO A 220 6.83 -8.68 -8.67
N VAL A 221 5.89 -8.54 -7.73
CA VAL A 221 5.68 -9.43 -6.57
C VAL A 221 6.81 -9.41 -5.52
N GLY A 222 7.88 -8.67 -5.76
CA GLY A 222 8.95 -8.44 -4.78
C GLY A 222 8.45 -7.63 -3.59
N LEU A 223 8.93 -7.98 -2.39
CA LEU A 223 8.57 -7.34 -1.13
C LEU A 223 9.76 -6.54 -0.59
N VAL A 224 9.50 -5.29 -0.23
CA VAL A 224 10.51 -4.35 0.29
C VAL A 224 9.99 -3.67 1.54
N THR A 225 10.85 -3.49 2.54
CA THR A 225 10.58 -2.64 3.71
C THR A 225 11.34 -1.32 3.56
N ALA A 226 10.64 -0.26 3.20
CA ALA A 226 11.25 1.04 2.94
C ALA A 226 11.51 1.88 4.21
N ALA A 227 10.82 1.63 5.29
CA ALA A 227 10.96 2.33 6.56
C ALA A 227 11.09 1.30 7.71
N PRO A 228 12.29 0.75 7.95
CA PRO A 228 12.49 -0.20 9.02
C PRO A 228 12.30 0.45 10.41
N TYR A 229 11.98 -0.34 11.40
CA TYR A 229 11.89 0.04 12.81
C TYR A 229 10.95 1.21 13.17
N GLY A 230 9.90 1.43 12.39
CA GLY A 230 8.85 2.35 12.81
C GLY A 230 9.14 3.83 12.55
N GLY A 231 9.95 4.15 11.57
CA GLY A 231 9.69 5.42 10.93
C GLY A 231 10.72 6.53 11.01
N ASP A 232 11.82 6.38 11.68
CA ASP A 232 12.85 7.42 11.69
C ASP A 232 13.83 7.30 10.50
N TRP A 233 13.27 6.96 9.32
CA TRP A 233 14.03 6.70 8.10
C TRP A 233 13.46 7.47 6.91
N PHE A 234 14.31 8.29 6.29
CA PHE A 234 14.00 8.83 4.97
C PHE A 234 14.01 7.72 3.93
N HIS A 235 13.05 7.76 3.03
CA HIS A 235 13.01 6.90 1.87
C HIS A 235 12.34 7.59 0.69
N ALA A 236 12.73 7.18 -0.53
CA ALA A 236 12.16 7.66 -1.78
C ALA A 236 11.97 6.49 -2.75
N HIS A 237 10.98 6.59 -3.64
CA HIS A 237 10.62 5.53 -4.58
C HIS A 237 10.89 5.99 -6.01
N PHE A 238 11.70 5.22 -6.73
CA PHE A 238 12.20 5.55 -8.06
C PHE A 238 11.65 4.55 -9.08
N GLY A 239 10.74 4.97 -9.95
CA GLY A 239 10.25 4.15 -11.06
C GLY A 239 11.18 4.26 -12.26
N ILE A 240 11.72 3.14 -12.76
CA ILE A 240 12.73 3.14 -13.82
C ILE A 240 12.30 2.45 -15.11
N SER A 241 11.17 1.75 -15.12
CA SER A 241 10.69 1.06 -16.30
C SER A 241 9.82 1.94 -17.19
N LYS A 242 9.62 1.49 -18.46
CA LYS A 242 8.66 2.11 -19.38
C LYS A 242 7.21 2.00 -18.88
N GLU A 243 6.95 1.01 -18.04
CA GLU A 243 5.70 0.83 -17.33
C GLU A 243 5.73 1.60 -16.00
N PRO A 244 4.64 2.27 -15.59
CA PRO A 244 4.59 2.97 -14.31
C PRO A 244 4.91 2.04 -13.13
N LEU A 245 5.56 2.55 -12.11
CA LEU A 245 5.82 1.80 -10.87
C LEU A 245 4.59 1.86 -9.98
N ARG A 246 3.90 0.73 -9.82
CA ARG A 246 2.74 0.60 -8.94
C ARG A 246 3.09 -0.27 -7.74
N LEU A 247 2.88 0.29 -6.56
CA LEU A 247 3.17 -0.33 -5.28
C LEU A 247 1.90 -0.47 -4.46
N ILE A 248 1.80 -1.56 -3.71
CA ILE A 248 0.85 -1.68 -2.60
C ILE A 248 1.62 -1.70 -1.30
N GLY A 249 1.18 -0.93 -0.32
CA GLY A 249 1.74 -0.91 1.02
C GLY A 249 0.65 -1.17 2.06
N TRP A 250 1.01 -1.87 3.14
CA TRP A 250 0.11 -2.11 4.26
C TRP A 250 0.58 -1.37 5.49
N TYR A 251 -0.40 -0.80 6.20
CA TYR A 251 -0.22 -0.21 7.51
C TYR A 251 -0.90 -1.09 8.57
N GLY A 252 -0.38 -1.07 9.78
CA GLY A 252 -1.05 -1.67 10.92
C GLY A 252 -2.44 -1.05 11.18
N PRO A 253 -3.21 -1.63 12.11
CA PRO A 253 -4.54 -1.15 12.42
C PRO A 253 -4.49 0.33 12.86
N ASN A 254 -5.16 1.18 12.11
CA ASN A 254 -5.28 2.60 12.39
C ASN A 254 -6.68 3.09 12.02
N ASN A 255 -7.54 3.24 13.02
CA ASN A 255 -8.91 3.70 12.86
C ASN A 255 -9.01 5.19 12.52
N HIS A 256 -8.01 5.99 12.92
CA HIS A 256 -8.11 7.44 12.89
C HIS A 256 -8.23 8.03 11.48
N ARG A 257 -7.70 7.35 10.48
CA ARG A 257 -7.74 7.86 9.10
C ARG A 257 -9.09 7.64 8.40
N LYS A 258 -9.80 6.56 8.72
CA LYS A 258 -11.09 6.27 8.08
C LYS A 258 -12.22 7.16 8.60
N ASP A 259 -12.21 7.45 9.89
CA ASP A 259 -13.28 8.22 10.53
C ASP A 259 -13.15 9.73 10.28
N LYS A 260 -12.00 10.17 9.85
CA LYS A 260 -11.66 11.58 9.64
C LYS A 260 -11.50 12.00 8.18
N ALA A 261 -11.70 11.07 7.26
CA ALA A 261 -11.58 11.35 5.83
C ALA A 261 -12.61 12.42 5.42
N GLY A 262 -12.11 13.52 4.88
CA GLY A 262 -12.93 14.57 4.31
C GLY A 262 -13.65 15.48 5.34
N VAL A 263 -13.21 15.51 6.59
CA VAL A 263 -13.75 16.46 7.57
C VAL A 263 -13.19 17.85 7.30
N PRO A 264 -14.00 18.83 6.91
CA PRO A 264 -13.53 20.19 6.67
C PRO A 264 -12.90 20.81 7.94
N GLY A 265 -11.74 21.43 7.76
CA GLY A 265 -11.03 22.13 8.87
C GLY A 265 -10.06 21.27 9.66
N GLU A 266 -9.99 19.95 9.44
CA GLU A 266 -8.90 19.14 10.00
C GLU A 266 -7.59 19.41 9.29
N LYS A 267 -6.48 19.44 10.03
CA LYS A 267 -5.16 19.57 9.45
C LYS A 267 -4.74 18.25 8.80
N ASP A 268 -4.00 18.34 7.69
CA ASP A 268 -3.29 17.20 7.14
C ASP A 268 -2.32 16.66 8.20
N THR A 269 -2.47 15.40 8.55
CA THR A 269 -1.59 14.70 9.52
C THR A 269 -0.62 13.75 8.82
N ASP A 270 -0.61 13.70 7.49
CA ASP A 270 0.37 12.93 6.73
C ASP A 270 1.69 13.71 6.63
N GLU A 271 2.47 13.69 7.70
CA GLU A 271 3.76 14.39 7.79
C GLU A 271 4.68 14.07 6.62
N GLY A 272 4.62 12.84 6.10
CA GLY A 272 5.39 12.43 4.93
C GLY A 272 4.91 13.03 3.61
N ALA A 273 3.81 13.78 3.59
CA ALA A 273 3.31 14.53 2.43
C ALA A 273 3.55 16.04 2.57
N ILE A 274 3.90 16.51 3.78
CA ILE A 274 4.18 17.90 4.11
C ILE A 274 5.69 18.12 4.02
N ASP A 275 6.12 19.21 3.39
CA ASP A 275 7.54 19.50 3.21
C ASP A 275 8.20 19.88 4.56
N VAL A 276 9.49 19.56 4.69
CA VAL A 276 10.29 19.92 5.89
C VAL A 276 10.31 21.43 6.16
N THR A 277 10.12 22.25 5.16
CA THR A 277 9.98 23.71 5.26
C THR A 277 8.65 24.17 5.84
N GLU A 278 7.69 23.25 5.95
CA GLU A 278 6.33 23.47 6.48
C GLU A 278 6.07 22.66 7.76
N GLY A 279 7.12 22.03 8.30
CA GLY A 279 7.05 21.25 9.54
C GLY A 279 6.69 19.77 9.33
N GLY A 280 6.73 19.28 8.10
CA GLY A 280 6.60 17.86 7.76
C GLY A 280 7.95 17.17 7.63
N THR A 281 7.95 16.04 6.90
CA THR A 281 9.15 15.20 6.71
C THR A 281 9.50 14.98 5.24
N ALA A 282 8.74 15.52 4.29
CA ALA A 282 9.08 15.42 2.88
C ALA A 282 10.19 16.40 2.51
N ILE A 283 11.22 15.92 1.84
CA ILE A 283 12.34 16.73 1.35
C ILE A 283 11.97 17.24 -0.05
N PRO A 284 11.77 18.55 -0.24
CA PRO A 284 11.55 19.10 -1.58
C PRO A 284 12.74 18.79 -2.49
N TYR A 285 12.51 18.58 -3.79
CA TYR A 285 13.56 18.21 -4.75
C TYR A 285 14.73 19.21 -4.82
N TRP A 286 14.47 20.49 -4.54
CA TRP A 286 15.52 21.52 -4.50
C TRP A 286 16.40 21.47 -3.24
N LEU A 287 15.98 20.72 -2.20
CA LEU A 287 16.76 20.45 -0.98
C LEU A 287 17.34 19.03 -0.93
N GLU A 288 16.94 18.16 -1.84
CA GLU A 288 17.42 16.77 -1.83
C GLU A 288 18.91 16.66 -2.16
N ASP A 289 19.50 15.54 -1.80
CA ASP A 289 20.88 15.26 -2.18
C ASP A 289 21.01 15.18 -3.72
N PRO A 290 21.93 15.95 -4.34
CA PRO A 290 22.12 15.96 -5.78
C PRO A 290 22.46 14.58 -6.39
N PHE A 291 22.94 13.65 -5.58
CA PHE A 291 23.20 12.27 -5.98
C PHE A 291 21.91 11.59 -6.45
N LEU A 292 20.77 11.80 -5.77
CA LEU A 292 19.51 11.13 -6.08
C LEU A 292 19.06 11.41 -7.51
N ARG A 293 19.04 12.68 -7.89
CA ARG A 293 18.71 13.09 -9.26
C ARG A 293 19.67 12.48 -10.29
N LYS A 294 20.97 12.65 -10.04
CA LYS A 294 22.01 12.15 -10.97
C LYS A 294 21.90 10.65 -11.20
N GLU A 295 21.86 9.88 -10.13
CA GLU A 295 21.72 8.41 -10.19
C GLU A 295 20.44 7.98 -10.88
N TYR A 296 19.33 8.69 -10.62
CA TYR A 296 18.05 8.41 -11.27
C TYR A 296 18.11 8.63 -12.78
N GLU A 297 18.61 9.78 -13.23
CA GLU A 297 18.74 10.11 -14.66
C GLU A 297 19.68 9.12 -15.39
N GLU A 298 20.80 8.74 -14.76
CA GLU A 298 21.71 7.72 -15.29
C GLU A 298 21.06 6.33 -15.39
N THR A 299 20.25 5.97 -14.37
CA THR A 299 19.52 4.70 -14.39
C THR A 299 18.44 4.70 -15.46
N LEU A 300 17.65 5.76 -15.60
CA LEU A 300 16.65 5.88 -16.66
C LEU A 300 17.28 5.75 -18.05
N LYS A 301 18.46 6.37 -18.26
CA LYS A 301 19.20 6.25 -19.52
C LYS A 301 19.58 4.80 -19.83
N ARG A 302 20.03 4.03 -18.82
CA ARG A 302 20.32 2.59 -18.98
C ARG A 302 19.08 1.78 -19.35
N GLU A 303 17.93 2.13 -18.79
CA GLU A 303 16.64 1.48 -19.04
C GLU A 303 15.93 1.98 -20.33
N GLY A 304 16.50 2.95 -21.05
CA GLY A 304 15.88 3.55 -22.23
C GLY A 304 14.60 4.31 -21.94
N VAL A 305 14.53 4.96 -20.78
CA VAL A 305 13.42 5.77 -20.30
C VAL A 305 13.88 7.22 -20.20
N THR A 306 13.00 8.17 -20.54
CA THR A 306 13.27 9.61 -20.40
C THR A 306 12.69 10.11 -19.07
N SER A 307 13.46 10.93 -18.35
CA SER A 307 12.97 11.63 -17.17
C SER A 307 11.80 12.57 -17.53
N SER A 308 10.74 12.51 -16.74
CA SER A 308 9.60 13.43 -16.82
C SER A 308 9.58 14.42 -15.66
N MET A 309 10.71 14.57 -14.95
CA MET A 309 10.92 15.53 -13.87
C MET A 309 11.30 16.88 -14.47
N GLY A 310 10.51 17.92 -14.24
CA GLY A 310 10.78 19.26 -14.73
C GLY A 310 11.94 19.93 -13.97
N GLU A 311 12.75 20.73 -14.67
CA GLU A 311 13.86 21.47 -14.07
C GLU A 311 13.42 22.46 -12.97
N GLU A 312 12.18 22.93 -13.04
CA GLU A 312 11.58 23.83 -12.04
C GLU A 312 11.49 23.19 -10.65
N LEU A 313 11.37 21.88 -10.55
CA LEU A 313 11.28 21.15 -9.28
C LEU A 313 12.56 21.22 -8.46
N TYR A 314 13.70 21.40 -9.14
CA TYR A 314 15.03 21.45 -8.53
C TYR A 314 15.52 22.87 -8.23
N ARG A 315 14.64 23.84 -8.36
CA ARG A 315 14.93 25.24 -8.04
C ARG A 315 14.15 25.68 -6.82
N ALA A 316 14.83 26.33 -5.88
CA ALA A 316 14.15 26.90 -4.73
C ALA A 316 13.08 27.90 -5.20
N PRO A 317 11.84 27.80 -4.74
CA PRO A 317 10.82 28.78 -5.06
C PRO A 317 11.18 30.14 -4.46
N ALA A 318 10.68 31.22 -5.07
CA ALA A 318 10.87 32.57 -4.53
C ALA A 318 10.31 32.64 -3.10
N GLY A 319 11.15 33.09 -2.15
CA GLY A 319 10.78 33.14 -0.74
C GLY A 319 10.81 31.79 -0.01
N ALA A 320 11.51 30.80 -0.57
CA ALA A 320 11.72 29.52 0.09
C ALA A 320 12.22 29.70 1.53
N ARG A 321 11.65 28.94 2.45
CA ARG A 321 12.03 28.95 3.86
C ARG A 321 13.10 27.89 4.11
N GLU A 322 13.97 28.17 5.08
CA GLU A 322 14.85 27.13 5.63
C GLU A 322 14.03 26.02 6.28
N PRO A 323 14.53 24.77 6.26
CA PRO A 323 13.88 23.67 6.95
C PRO A 323 13.64 24.00 8.42
N VAL A 324 12.47 23.67 8.92
CA VAL A 324 12.19 23.79 10.36
C VAL A 324 13.06 22.73 11.05
N SER A 325 13.97 23.18 11.93
CA SER A 325 14.79 22.25 12.72
C SER A 325 13.88 21.34 13.56
N ALA A 326 14.04 20.03 13.40
CA ALA A 326 13.34 19.03 14.18
C ALA A 326 13.81 19.01 15.63
#